data_17d9fa6da538ed5b1dbf3f61f9e1888e
#
_entry.id   17d9fa6da538ed5b1dbf3f61f9e1888e
#
_cell.length_a   1.000
_cell.length_b   1.000
_cell.length_c   1.000
_cell.angle_alpha   90.00
_cell.angle_beta   90.00
_cell.angle_gamma   90.00
#
_symmetry.space_group_name_H-M   'P 1'
#
loop_
_entity.id
_entity.type
_entity.pdbx_description
1 polymer ?
#
loop_
_entity_poly.entity_id
_entity_poly.type
_entity_poly.pdbx_seq_one_letter_code
_entity_poly.pdbx_strand_id
1 'polypeptide(L)'
;MKHIPRKRFGQHFLTDTGILDAIVRAIDPRPDEILVEIGPGMGAMTDPVVERCERLTVIELDRDLAARLRRRPELNVVESDVLKVDFRALAESLGAAPGSGRRLR
;
A
#
# COMPACT_ATOMS: atom_id res chain seq x y z
N MET A 1 14.35 -13.50 19.03
CA MET A 1 14.66 -13.40 18.61
C MET A 1 15.00 -13.50 17.92
N LYS A 2 15.10 -14.12 17.39
CA LYS A 2 15.66 -14.05 16.78
C LYS A 2 15.57 -14.35 15.33
N HIS A 3 14.74 -14.78 14.47
CA HIS A 3 14.76 -14.73 13.06
C HIS A 3 15.16 -13.37 12.61
N ILE A 4 15.88 -12.85 13.41
CA ILE A 4 16.43 -11.56 13.24
C ILE A 4 17.16 -11.35 11.91
N PRO A 5 17.99 -12.29 11.42
CA PRO A 5 18.71 -12.04 10.16
C PRO A 5 17.78 -11.72 8.99
N ARG A 6 16.67 -12.45 8.89
CA ARG A 6 15.73 -12.20 7.81
C ARG A 6 15.04 -10.85 7.99
N LYS A 7 14.64 -10.53 9.20
CA LYS A 7 14.03 -9.25 9.50
C LYS A 7 14.98 -8.09 9.23
N ARG A 8 16.23 -8.27 9.62
CA ARG A 8 17.23 -7.24 9.38
C ARG A 8 17.40 -6.97 7.91
N PHE A 9 17.43 -8.02 7.12
CA PHE A 9 17.57 -7.88 5.69
C PHE A 9 16.41 -7.09 5.11
N GLY A 10 15.19 -7.43 5.52
CA GLY A 10 14.01 -6.72 5.08
C GLY A 10 14.00 -5.27 5.53
N GLN A 11 14.40 -5.03 6.79
CA GLN A 11 14.46 -3.67 7.31
C GLN A 11 15.49 -2.84 6.56
N HIS A 12 16.64 -3.41 6.27
CA HIS A 12 17.66 -2.70 5.51
C HIS A 12 17.14 -2.28 4.14
N PHE A 13 16.47 -3.18 3.47
CA PHE A 13 15.84 -2.90 2.18
C PHE A 13 14.85 -1.73 2.31
N LEU A 14 14.00 -1.76 3.32
CA LEU A 14 12.95 -0.76 3.52
C LEU A 14 13.49 0.59 3.97
N THR A 15 14.71 0.65 4.51
CA THR A 15 15.30 1.91 4.94
C THR A 15 16.26 2.49 3.89
N ASP A 16 16.54 1.77 2.82
CA ASP A 16 17.41 2.27 1.77
C ASP A 16 16.58 3.16 0.85
N THR A 17 16.76 4.47 1.00
CA THR A 17 15.96 5.44 0.24
C THR A 17 16.23 5.38 -1.26
N GLY A 18 17.44 4.99 -1.66
CA GLY A 18 17.75 4.82 -3.07
C GLY A 18 16.97 3.69 -3.71
N ILE A 19 16.86 2.57 -2.99
CA ILE A 19 16.09 1.43 -3.47
C ILE A 19 14.60 1.77 -3.50
N LEU A 20 14.10 2.43 -2.45
CA LEU A 20 12.69 2.84 -2.41
C LEU A 20 12.38 3.79 -3.55
N ASP A 21 13.24 4.75 -3.81
CA ASP A 21 13.07 5.69 -4.92
C ASP A 21 12.99 4.97 -6.25
N ALA A 22 13.87 3.98 -6.47
CA ALA A 22 13.88 3.24 -7.71
C ALA A 22 12.58 2.47 -7.91
N ILE A 23 12.06 1.87 -6.82
CA ILE A 23 10.80 1.13 -6.88
C ILE A 23 9.64 2.08 -7.17
N VAL A 24 9.60 3.22 -6.50
CA VAL A 24 8.52 4.19 -6.70
C VAL A 24 8.54 4.72 -8.13
N ARG A 25 9.73 4.97 -8.69
CA ARG A 25 9.83 5.41 -10.08
C ARG A 25 9.37 4.33 -11.05
N ALA A 26 9.63 3.06 -10.73
CA ALA A 26 9.16 1.95 -11.55
C ALA A 26 7.64 1.83 -11.53
N ILE A 27 7.02 2.07 -10.36
CA ILE A 27 5.57 2.07 -10.22
C ILE A 27 4.97 3.27 -10.96
N ASP A 28 5.63 4.41 -10.90
CA ASP A 28 5.20 5.66 -11.51
C ASP A 28 3.76 6.01 -11.10
N PRO A 29 3.49 6.20 -9.79
CA PRO A 29 2.13 6.46 -9.30
C PRO A 29 1.60 7.79 -9.82
N ARG A 30 0.32 7.82 -10.16
CA ARG A 30 -0.33 9.02 -10.68
C ARG A 30 -1.61 9.32 -9.92
N PRO A 31 -2.01 10.60 -9.82
CA PRO A 31 -3.19 10.98 -9.03
C PRO A 31 -4.51 10.36 -9.50
N ASP A 32 -4.62 10.02 -10.78
CA ASP A 32 -5.85 9.46 -11.33
C ASP A 32 -5.92 7.93 -11.24
N GLU A 33 -4.88 7.32 -10.69
CA GLU A 33 -4.83 5.86 -10.57
C GLU A 33 -5.41 5.39 -9.24
N ILE A 34 -5.93 4.15 -9.27
CA ILE A 34 -6.44 3.49 -8.06
C ILE A 34 -5.40 2.44 -7.67
N LEU A 35 -4.50 2.83 -6.77
CA LEU A 35 -3.41 1.97 -6.33
C LEU A 35 -3.74 1.30 -5.01
N VAL A 36 -3.30 0.06 -4.87
CA VAL A 36 -3.43 -0.71 -3.63
C VAL A 36 -2.07 -1.21 -3.22
N GLU A 37 -1.73 -0.98 -1.96
CA GLU A 37 -0.51 -1.52 -1.37
C GLU A 37 -0.89 -2.60 -0.37
N ILE A 38 -0.25 -3.76 -0.46
CA ILE A 38 -0.50 -4.88 0.44
C ILE A 38 0.62 -4.91 1.48
N GLY A 39 0.23 -4.92 2.75
CA GLY A 39 1.17 -5.03 3.85
C GLY A 39 2.05 -3.80 4.02
N PRO A 40 1.48 -2.59 4.13
CA PRO A 40 2.29 -1.37 4.22
C PRO A 40 3.14 -1.30 5.48
N GLY A 41 2.76 -2.03 6.53
CA GLY A 41 3.52 -2.04 7.77
C GLY A 41 3.66 -0.65 8.36
N MET A 42 4.90 -0.21 8.55
CA MET A 42 5.18 1.11 9.11
C MET A 42 5.13 2.23 8.06
N GLY A 43 4.90 1.90 6.80
CA GLY A 43 4.67 2.89 5.77
C GLY A 43 5.89 3.35 4.99
N ALA A 44 6.98 2.58 5.03
CA ALA A 44 8.20 2.99 4.33
C ALA A 44 7.99 3.19 2.82
N MET A 45 7.23 2.29 2.19
CA MET A 45 6.90 2.43 0.76
C MET A 45 5.68 3.32 0.59
N THR A 46 4.75 3.30 1.55
CA THR A 46 3.50 4.06 1.49
C THR A 46 3.75 5.55 1.31
N ASP A 47 4.69 6.10 2.09
CA ASP A 47 4.93 7.54 2.09
C ASP A 47 5.33 8.09 0.72
N PRO A 48 6.36 7.56 0.06
CA PRO A 48 6.72 8.09 -1.26
C PRO A 48 5.68 7.82 -2.33
N VAL A 49 4.91 6.72 -2.22
CA VAL A 49 3.87 6.43 -3.19
C VAL A 49 2.70 7.41 -3.07
N VAL A 50 2.23 7.64 -1.84
CA VAL A 50 1.08 8.51 -1.65
C VAL A 50 1.37 9.96 -1.97
N GLU A 51 2.63 10.38 -1.87
CA GLU A 51 3.02 11.73 -2.29
C GLU A 51 2.76 11.96 -3.77
N ARG A 52 2.77 10.92 -4.57
CA ARG A 52 2.59 11.02 -6.01
C ARG A 52 1.17 10.74 -6.47
N CYS A 53 0.45 9.88 -5.76
CA CYS A 53 -0.90 9.49 -6.20
C CYS A 53 -2.01 10.15 -5.38
N GLU A 54 -1.67 10.85 -4.30
CA GLU A 54 -2.57 11.61 -3.43
C GLU A 54 -3.46 10.75 -2.55
N ARG A 55 -3.97 9.65 -3.04
CA ARG A 55 -4.77 8.72 -2.27
C ARG A 55 -4.32 7.30 -2.57
N LEU A 56 -4.28 6.47 -1.53
CA LEU A 56 -3.80 5.11 -1.65
C LEU A 56 -4.66 4.21 -0.77
N THR A 57 -5.06 3.06 -1.31
CA THR A 57 -5.72 2.02 -0.52
C THR A 57 -4.63 1.07 -0.03
N VAL A 58 -4.66 0.77 1.27
CA VAL A 58 -3.71 -0.17 1.87
C VAL A 58 -4.47 -1.32 2.51
N ILE A 59 -3.93 -2.53 2.40
CA ILE A 59 -4.51 -3.71 3.02
C ILE A 59 -3.54 -4.17 4.10
N GLU A 60 -3.97 -4.09 5.35
CA GLU A 60 -3.13 -4.41 6.49
C GLU A 60 -3.83 -5.40 7.41
N LEU A 61 -3.14 -6.49 7.73
CA LEU A 61 -3.67 -7.53 8.60
C LEU A 61 -3.57 -7.16 10.06
N ASP A 62 -2.49 -6.49 10.45
CA ASP A 62 -2.21 -6.16 11.85
C ASP A 62 -3.13 -5.04 12.33
N ARG A 63 -3.89 -5.33 13.40
CA ARG A 63 -4.87 -4.38 13.91
C ARG A 63 -4.25 -3.07 14.38
N ASP A 64 -3.11 -3.15 15.06
CA ASP A 64 -2.47 -1.95 15.59
C ASP A 64 -1.89 -1.09 14.48
N LEU A 65 -1.28 -1.72 13.49
CA LEU A 65 -0.77 -0.98 12.34
C LEU A 65 -1.91 -0.38 11.53
N ALA A 66 -3.00 -1.11 11.35
CA ALA A 66 -4.17 -0.59 10.64
C ALA A 66 -4.74 0.63 11.35
N ALA A 67 -4.85 0.59 12.68
CA ALA A 67 -5.34 1.72 13.46
C ALA A 67 -4.43 2.93 13.29
N ARG A 68 -3.12 2.71 13.26
CA ARG A 68 -2.16 3.79 13.08
C ARG A 68 -2.29 4.39 11.68
N LEU A 69 -2.44 3.55 10.67
CA LEU A 69 -2.59 4.02 9.29
C LEU A 69 -3.87 4.81 9.09
N ARG A 70 -4.94 4.45 9.80
CA ARG A 70 -6.22 5.16 9.70
C ARG A 70 -6.17 6.60 10.18
N ARG A 71 -5.10 6.99 10.86
CA ARG A 71 -4.92 8.40 11.26
C ARG A 71 -4.55 9.28 10.07
N ARG A 72 -4.22 8.68 8.95
CA ARG A 72 -3.78 9.40 7.75
C ARG A 72 -4.95 9.51 6.78
N PRO A 73 -5.50 10.71 6.57
CA PRO A 73 -6.70 10.87 5.75
C PRO A 73 -6.50 10.53 4.28
N GLU A 74 -5.25 10.55 3.80
CA GLU A 74 -4.96 10.20 2.41
C GLU A 74 -4.98 8.69 2.17
N LEU A 75 -5.06 7.87 3.23
CA LEU A 75 -5.09 6.43 3.12
C LEU A 75 -6.49 5.88 3.31
N ASN A 76 -6.87 4.93 2.45
CA ASN A 76 -8.05 4.13 2.64
C ASN A 76 -7.59 2.77 3.18
N VAL A 77 -7.88 2.48 4.45
CA VAL A 77 -7.33 1.31 5.13
C VAL A 77 -8.33 0.17 5.15
N VAL A 78 -7.92 -0.96 4.59
CA VAL A 78 -8.67 -2.20 4.65
C VAL A 78 -7.95 -3.13 5.62
N GLU A 79 -8.54 -3.36 6.78
CA GLU A 79 -7.96 -4.26 7.79
C GLU A 79 -8.43 -5.68 7.47
N SER A 80 -7.56 -6.47 6.86
CA SER A 80 -7.92 -7.81 6.43
C SER A 80 -6.69 -8.62 6.05
N ASP A 81 -6.85 -9.93 6.10
CA ASP A 81 -5.94 -10.86 5.42
C ASP A 81 -6.16 -10.68 3.92
N VAL A 82 -5.09 -10.42 3.18
CA VAL A 82 -5.19 -10.16 1.74
C VAL A 82 -5.84 -11.33 1.00
N LEU A 83 -5.65 -12.55 1.50
CA LEU A 83 -6.24 -13.73 0.87
C LEU A 83 -7.76 -13.77 1.00
N LYS A 84 -8.34 -12.96 1.89
CA LYS A 84 -9.78 -12.90 2.10
C LYS A 84 -10.42 -11.69 1.45
N VAL A 85 -9.63 -10.85 0.78
CA VAL A 85 -10.16 -9.66 0.13
C VAL A 85 -10.81 -10.02 -1.19
N ASP A 86 -12.04 -9.54 -1.38
CA ASP A 86 -12.70 -9.63 -2.67
C ASP A 86 -12.27 -8.42 -3.49
N PHE A 87 -11.29 -8.64 -4.36
CA PHE A 87 -10.71 -7.54 -5.14
C PHE A 87 -11.68 -6.95 -6.16
N ARG A 88 -12.64 -7.74 -6.64
CA ARG A 88 -13.65 -7.20 -7.54
C ARG A 88 -14.54 -6.20 -6.80
N ALA A 89 -15.01 -6.57 -5.61
CA ALA A 89 -15.83 -5.68 -4.79
C ALA A 89 -15.04 -4.45 -4.39
N LEU A 90 -13.77 -4.62 -4.03
CA LEU A 90 -12.92 -3.49 -3.67
C LEU A 90 -12.75 -2.55 -4.86
N ALA A 91 -12.48 -3.09 -6.03
CA ALA A 91 -12.31 -2.27 -7.24
C ALA A 91 -13.57 -1.46 -7.53
N GLU A 92 -14.74 -2.07 -7.41
CA GLU A 92 -16.00 -1.38 -7.63
C GLU A 92 -16.20 -0.26 -6.61
N SER A 93 -15.89 -0.53 -5.34
CA SER A 93 -16.07 0.47 -4.29
C SER A 93 -15.12 1.66 -4.47
N LEU A 94 -14.01 1.46 -5.16
CA LEU A 94 -13.02 2.51 -5.41
C LEU A 94 -13.20 3.21 -6.77
N GLY A 95 -14.22 2.82 -7.53
CA GLY A 95 -14.50 3.47 -8.81
C GLY A 95 -13.89 2.80 -10.02
N ALA A 96 -13.37 1.58 -9.87
CA ALA A 96 -12.81 0.81 -10.98
C ALA A 96 -13.79 -0.27 -11.45
N ALA A 97 -15.06 0.05 -11.47
CA ALA A 97 -16.09 -0.89 -11.92
C ALA A 97 -15.90 -1.20 -13.41
N PRO A 98 -16.42 -2.35 -13.87
CA PRO A 98 -16.38 -2.67 -15.30
C PRO A 98 -17.00 -1.56 -16.13
N GLY A 99 -16.32 -1.16 -17.18
CA GLY A 99 -16.80 -0.09 -18.06
C GLY A 99 -16.40 1.31 -17.66
N SER A 100 -15.79 1.49 -16.49
CA SER A 100 -15.39 2.82 -16.01
C SER A 100 -14.13 3.34 -16.71
N GLY A 101 -13.35 2.46 -17.34
CA GLY A 101 -12.07 2.81 -17.91
C GLY A 101 -10.94 2.90 -16.89
N ARG A 102 -11.22 2.62 -15.64
CA ARG A 102 -10.23 2.66 -14.56
C ARG A 102 -9.93 1.26 -14.07
N ARG A 103 -8.70 1.05 -13.63
CA ARG A 103 -8.25 -0.25 -13.16
C ARG A 103 -7.59 -0.12 -11.79
N LEU A 104 -7.71 -1.19 -11.01
CA LEU A 104 -6.99 -1.34 -9.75
C LEU A 104 -5.55 -1.76 -10.06
N ARG A 105 -4.59 -1.15 -9.40
CA ARG A 105 -3.19 -1.49 -9.54
C ARG A 105 -2.58 -1.88 -8.22
#